data_fb0efaee483d930562b27c7c5e345534
#
_entry.id   fb0efaee483d930562b27c7c5e345534
#
_cell.length_a   1.000
_cell.length_b   1.000
_cell.length_c   1.000
_cell.angle_alpha   90.00
_cell.angle_beta   90.00
_cell.angle_gamma   90.00
#
_symmetry.space_group_name_H-M   'P 1'
#
loop_
_entity.id
_entity.type
_entity.pdbx_description
1 polymer ?
#
loop_
_entity_poly.entity_id
_entity_poly.type
_entity_poly.pdbx_seq_one_letter_code
_entity_poly.pdbx_strand_id
1 'polypeptide(L)'
;MQEMNQHLAQRLKGLRSELGWSLDVAARETGVSKAMLGQIERGESSPTVATLWKIATGFRVSFSSFIEPAQAVQGEVLYRAADAIRQQPAGEGMQVAPLFPYEKRFGFELFELTLLPGYQRESEPHEPGVTEHVIVISGLMEVLVEGEWRSLVQGEAVRFAADRPHGYRNLGIAPAIFHNLIHYPAARSRE
;
A
#
# COMPACT_ATOMS: atom_id res chain seq x y z
N MET A 1 -11.40 -12.79 -3.41
CA MET A 1 -10.34 -13.16 -2.42
C MET A 1 -9.38 -14.23 -2.96
N GLN A 2 -9.86 -15.33 -3.53
CA GLN A 2 -8.98 -16.42 -4.00
C GLN A 2 -8.06 -16.01 -5.16
N GLU A 3 -8.57 -15.24 -6.12
CA GLU A 3 -7.79 -14.72 -7.26
C GLU A 3 -6.70 -13.74 -6.83
N MET A 4 -7.00 -12.85 -5.87
CA MET A 4 -6.03 -11.90 -5.31
C MET A 4 -4.88 -12.64 -4.61
N ASN A 5 -5.19 -13.65 -3.80
CA ASN A 5 -4.17 -14.43 -3.10
C ASN A 5 -3.27 -15.20 -4.08
N GLN A 6 -3.84 -15.69 -5.19
CA GLN A 6 -3.06 -16.34 -6.24
C GLN A 6 -2.14 -15.35 -6.96
N HIS A 7 -2.66 -14.18 -7.33
CA HIS A 7 -1.84 -13.13 -7.94
C HIS A 7 -0.68 -12.72 -7.03
N LEU A 8 -0.98 -12.43 -5.76
CA LEU A 8 0.01 -12.07 -4.75
C LEU A 8 1.08 -13.15 -4.60
N ALA A 9 0.69 -14.42 -4.46
CA ALA A 9 1.62 -15.54 -4.32
C ALA A 9 2.55 -15.66 -5.53
N GLN A 10 2.01 -15.56 -6.73
CA GLN A 10 2.78 -15.62 -7.98
C GLN A 10 3.72 -14.42 -8.11
N ARG A 11 3.23 -13.21 -7.79
CA ARG A 11 4.01 -11.98 -7.88
C ARG A 11 5.20 -11.99 -6.91
N LEU A 12 4.96 -12.35 -5.65
CA LEU A 12 6.02 -12.45 -4.63
C LEU A 12 7.08 -13.45 -5.04
N LYS A 13 6.67 -14.65 -5.44
CA LYS A 13 7.58 -15.71 -5.88
C LYS A 13 8.36 -15.30 -7.14
N GLY A 14 7.70 -14.64 -8.10
CA GLY A 14 8.31 -14.11 -9.32
C GLY A 14 9.42 -13.10 -9.00
N LEU A 15 9.10 -12.05 -8.24
CA LEU A 15 10.07 -11.02 -7.84
C LEU A 15 11.27 -11.60 -7.09
N ARG A 16 11.01 -12.50 -6.14
CA ARG A 16 12.09 -13.15 -5.41
C ARG A 16 13.01 -13.96 -6.34
N SER A 17 12.43 -14.68 -7.29
CA SER A 17 13.19 -15.48 -8.26
C SER A 17 13.96 -14.61 -9.24
N GLU A 18 13.38 -13.53 -9.74
CA GLU A 18 14.04 -12.55 -10.62
C GLU A 18 15.29 -11.94 -9.98
N LEU A 19 15.23 -11.66 -8.66
CA LEU A 19 16.35 -11.14 -7.88
C LEU A 19 17.35 -12.24 -7.43
N GLY A 20 17.07 -13.52 -7.68
CA GLY A 20 17.89 -14.64 -7.20
C GLY A 20 17.90 -14.78 -5.68
N TRP A 21 16.88 -14.28 -4.98
CA TRP A 21 16.82 -14.28 -3.52
C TRP A 21 16.32 -15.63 -2.97
N SER A 22 16.97 -16.11 -1.91
CA SER A 22 16.39 -17.15 -1.05
C SER A 22 15.28 -16.53 -0.18
N LEU A 23 14.41 -17.36 0.44
CA LEU A 23 13.44 -16.87 1.42
C LEU A 23 14.12 -16.20 2.63
N ASP A 24 15.35 -16.61 2.99
CA ASP A 24 16.09 -15.97 4.08
C ASP A 24 16.55 -14.56 3.71
N VAL A 25 16.98 -14.36 2.47
CA VAL A 25 17.34 -13.03 1.96
C VAL A 25 16.07 -12.16 1.91
N ALA A 26 14.97 -12.65 1.34
CA ALA A 26 13.73 -11.93 1.29
C ALA A 26 13.22 -11.54 2.69
N ALA A 27 13.31 -12.43 3.66
CA ALA A 27 12.94 -12.14 5.06
C ALA A 27 13.76 -11.00 5.66
N ARG A 28 15.06 -10.98 5.41
CA ARG A 28 15.95 -9.91 5.87
C ARG A 28 15.61 -8.56 5.22
N GLU A 29 15.41 -8.53 3.89
CA GLU A 29 15.16 -7.31 3.14
C GLU A 29 13.77 -6.72 3.40
N THR A 30 12.77 -7.58 3.70
CA THR A 30 11.38 -7.15 3.92
C THR A 30 11.02 -6.98 5.40
N GLY A 31 11.81 -7.52 6.32
CA GLY A 31 11.44 -7.60 7.74
C GLY A 31 10.25 -8.54 8.03
N VAL A 32 9.84 -9.36 7.05
CA VAL A 32 8.77 -10.35 7.19
C VAL A 32 9.38 -11.73 7.39
N SER A 33 8.85 -12.52 8.32
CA SER A 33 9.47 -13.82 8.64
C SER A 33 9.50 -14.76 7.43
N LYS A 34 10.54 -15.59 7.32
CA LYS A 34 10.67 -16.62 6.28
C LYS A 34 9.45 -17.53 6.19
N ALA A 35 8.90 -17.92 7.36
CA ALA A 35 7.71 -18.77 7.43
C ALA A 35 6.50 -18.09 6.80
N MET A 36 6.26 -16.80 7.12
CA MET A 36 5.16 -16.01 6.56
C MET A 36 5.32 -15.83 5.05
N LEU A 37 6.51 -15.44 4.56
CA LEU A 37 6.77 -15.32 3.11
C LEU A 37 6.52 -16.63 2.39
N GLY A 38 6.97 -17.76 2.95
CA GLY A 38 6.71 -19.08 2.38
C GLY A 38 5.23 -19.45 2.34
N GLN A 39 4.47 -19.12 3.37
CA GLN A 39 3.01 -19.34 3.38
C GLN A 39 2.29 -18.48 2.34
N ILE A 40 2.71 -17.21 2.18
CA ILE A 40 2.15 -16.32 1.16
C ILE A 40 2.46 -16.86 -0.25
N GLU A 41 3.68 -17.28 -0.54
CA GLU A 41 4.07 -17.84 -1.85
C GLU A 41 3.33 -19.13 -2.21
N ARG A 42 2.86 -19.89 -1.22
CA ARG A 42 2.02 -21.08 -1.43
C ARG A 42 0.52 -20.79 -1.45
N GLY A 43 0.12 -19.52 -1.23
CA GLY A 43 -1.30 -19.13 -1.14
C GLY A 43 -2.00 -19.62 0.12
N GLU A 44 -1.25 -20.02 1.14
CA GLU A 44 -1.74 -20.54 2.42
C GLU A 44 -2.10 -19.45 3.42
N SER A 45 -1.64 -18.22 3.18
CA SER A 45 -1.88 -17.07 4.05
C SER A 45 -2.19 -15.82 3.23
N SER A 46 -3.14 -15.02 3.72
CA SER A 46 -3.43 -13.68 3.22
C SER A 46 -2.74 -12.68 4.14
N PRO A 47 -1.71 -11.95 3.65
CA PRO A 47 -1.03 -10.97 4.47
C PRO A 47 -1.91 -9.75 4.75
N THR A 48 -1.63 -9.07 5.84
CA THR A 48 -2.22 -7.76 6.16
C THR A 48 -1.68 -6.68 5.23
N VAL A 49 -2.36 -5.50 5.17
CA VAL A 49 -1.87 -4.33 4.43
C VAL A 49 -0.46 -3.95 4.92
N ALA A 50 -0.23 -3.98 6.25
CA ALA A 50 1.08 -3.71 6.83
C ALA A 50 2.16 -4.67 6.33
N THR A 51 1.85 -5.96 6.26
CA THR A 51 2.77 -6.97 5.75
C THR A 51 3.05 -6.77 4.25
N LEU A 52 2.02 -6.45 3.47
CA LEU A 52 2.18 -6.14 2.04
C LEU A 52 3.06 -4.92 1.79
N TRP A 53 2.91 -3.86 2.60
CA TRP A 53 3.77 -2.68 2.53
C TRP A 53 5.23 -3.03 2.82
N LYS A 54 5.50 -3.80 3.88
CA LYS A 54 6.86 -4.28 4.19
C LYS A 54 7.46 -5.07 3.02
N ILE A 55 6.66 -5.94 2.41
CA ILE A 55 7.09 -6.71 1.25
C ILE A 55 7.39 -5.76 0.08
N ALA A 56 6.47 -4.86 -0.27
CA ALA A 56 6.64 -3.93 -1.38
C ALA A 56 7.90 -3.06 -1.20
N THR A 57 8.10 -2.50 -0.01
CA THR A 57 9.29 -1.70 0.33
C THR A 57 10.57 -2.53 0.22
N GLY A 58 10.60 -3.73 0.80
CA GLY A 58 11.79 -4.59 0.76
C GLY A 58 12.18 -5.05 -0.64
N PHE A 59 11.19 -5.26 -1.52
CA PHE A 59 11.40 -5.59 -2.94
C PHE A 59 11.56 -4.36 -3.83
N ARG A 60 11.40 -3.14 -3.30
CA ARG A 60 11.45 -1.86 -4.03
C ARG A 60 10.50 -1.82 -5.22
N VAL A 61 9.28 -2.26 -4.99
CA VAL A 61 8.18 -2.22 -5.97
C VAL A 61 6.98 -1.49 -5.39
N SER A 62 6.09 -1.01 -6.27
CA SER A 62 4.85 -0.37 -5.84
C SER A 62 3.93 -1.34 -5.12
N PHE A 63 3.17 -0.83 -4.15
CA PHE A 63 2.20 -1.61 -3.40
C PHE A 63 1.11 -2.19 -4.31
N SER A 64 0.63 -1.41 -5.29
CA SER A 64 -0.39 -1.85 -6.24
C SER A 64 0.03 -3.08 -7.04
N SER A 65 1.33 -3.29 -7.26
CA SER A 65 1.84 -4.45 -8.01
C SER A 65 1.51 -5.81 -7.37
N PHE A 66 1.20 -5.82 -6.06
CA PHE A 66 0.79 -7.03 -5.34
C PHE A 66 -0.72 -7.20 -5.28
N ILE A 67 -1.48 -6.12 -5.43
CA ILE A 67 -2.94 -6.12 -5.32
C ILE A 67 -3.57 -6.44 -6.67
N GLU A 68 -2.99 -5.90 -7.74
CA GLU A 68 -3.49 -6.07 -9.11
C GLU A 68 -2.40 -6.54 -10.07
N PRO A 69 -2.75 -7.41 -11.03
CA PRO A 69 -1.87 -7.65 -12.17
C PRO A 69 -1.57 -6.34 -12.89
N ALA A 70 -0.33 -6.17 -13.35
CA ALA A 70 -0.02 -5.06 -14.23
C ALA A 70 -0.93 -5.15 -15.46
N GLN A 71 -2.02 -4.41 -15.44
CA GLN A 71 -2.87 -4.27 -16.61
C GLN A 71 -2.05 -3.46 -17.61
N ALA A 72 -1.77 -4.05 -18.75
CA ALA A 72 -1.38 -3.27 -19.90
C ALA A 72 -2.56 -2.34 -20.22
N VAL A 73 -2.47 -1.10 -19.75
CA VAL A 73 -3.48 -0.08 -20.08
C VAL A 73 -3.34 0.17 -21.58
N GLN A 74 -4.13 -0.59 -22.35
CA GLN A 74 -4.29 -0.33 -23.78
C GLN A 74 -5.21 0.88 -23.91
N GLY A 75 -4.64 2.08 -23.88
CA GLY A 75 -5.39 3.32 -24.04
C GLY A 75 -4.92 4.44 -23.11
N GLU A 76 -5.29 5.68 -23.46
CA GLU A 76 -4.98 6.87 -22.65
C GLU A 76 -5.99 7.12 -21.52
N VAL A 77 -7.09 6.36 -21.47
CA VAL A 77 -8.20 6.61 -20.56
C VAL A 77 -8.46 5.37 -19.69
N LEU A 78 -8.39 5.54 -18.38
CA LEU A 78 -8.70 4.52 -17.38
C LEU A 78 -9.88 4.96 -16.52
N TYR A 79 -10.99 4.22 -16.55
CA TYR A 79 -12.14 4.44 -15.68
C TYR A 79 -12.17 3.39 -14.58
N ARG A 80 -12.31 3.82 -13.31
CA ARG A 80 -12.44 2.92 -12.16
C ARG A 80 -13.49 3.42 -11.19
N ALA A 81 -14.21 2.48 -10.58
CA ALA A 81 -15.13 2.73 -9.49
C ALA A 81 -14.58 2.06 -8.23
N ALA A 82 -14.33 2.82 -7.18
CA ALA A 82 -13.75 2.32 -5.93
C ALA A 82 -14.53 1.12 -5.37
N ASP A 83 -15.86 1.18 -5.37
CA ASP A 83 -16.71 0.10 -4.84
C ASP A 83 -16.57 -1.23 -5.59
N ALA A 84 -16.27 -1.17 -6.89
CA ALA A 84 -16.09 -2.37 -7.71
C ALA A 84 -14.73 -3.07 -7.47
N ILE A 85 -13.73 -2.32 -7.01
CA ILE A 85 -12.34 -2.80 -6.85
C ILE A 85 -11.87 -2.81 -5.39
N ARG A 86 -12.73 -2.39 -4.45
CA ARG A 86 -12.40 -2.32 -3.03
C ARG A 86 -12.13 -3.71 -2.46
N GLN A 87 -11.00 -3.86 -1.80
CA GLN A 87 -10.55 -5.06 -1.16
C GLN A 87 -10.41 -4.83 0.34
N GLN A 88 -10.73 -5.85 1.12
CA GLN A 88 -10.48 -5.87 2.55
C GLN A 88 -9.51 -7.01 2.85
N PRO A 89 -8.23 -6.71 3.10
CA PRO A 89 -7.28 -7.71 3.56
C PRO A 89 -7.74 -8.36 4.87
N ALA A 90 -7.39 -9.62 5.05
CA ALA A 90 -7.87 -10.41 6.18
C ALA A 90 -7.46 -9.77 7.52
N GLY A 91 -8.44 -9.66 8.43
CA GLY A 91 -8.21 -9.22 9.82
C GLY A 91 -7.93 -7.73 10.00
N GLU A 92 -8.10 -6.88 8.99
CA GLU A 92 -7.83 -5.46 9.09
C GLU A 92 -9.09 -4.58 9.03
N GLY A 93 -9.07 -3.50 9.82
CA GLY A 93 -10.06 -2.42 9.77
C GLY A 93 -9.76 -1.39 8.67
N MET A 94 -8.96 -1.74 7.66
CA MET A 94 -8.68 -0.92 6.49
C MET A 94 -9.12 -1.63 5.22
N GLN A 95 -9.83 -0.90 4.35
CA GLN A 95 -10.17 -1.34 3.00
C GLN A 95 -9.38 -0.52 1.98
N VAL A 96 -9.00 -1.13 0.87
CA VAL A 96 -8.13 -0.54 -0.15
C VAL A 96 -8.77 -0.68 -1.53
N ALA A 97 -8.90 0.43 -2.25
CA ALA A 97 -9.29 0.45 -3.65
C ALA A 97 -8.20 1.16 -4.49
N PRO A 98 -7.41 0.44 -5.28
CA PRO A 98 -6.38 1.04 -6.12
C PRO A 98 -7.01 1.73 -7.34
N LEU A 99 -7.24 3.04 -7.24
CA LEU A 99 -7.85 3.84 -8.31
C LEU A 99 -6.91 3.97 -9.50
N PHE A 100 -5.65 4.33 -9.26
CA PHE A 100 -4.62 4.36 -10.29
C PHE A 100 -3.41 3.59 -9.80
N PRO A 101 -3.19 2.36 -10.28
CA PRO A 101 -1.98 1.60 -9.99
C PRO A 101 -0.73 2.33 -10.48
N TYR A 102 0.41 1.99 -9.90
CA TYR A 102 1.68 2.60 -10.28
C TYR A 102 1.99 2.41 -11.77
N GLU A 103 2.27 3.51 -12.45
CA GLU A 103 2.85 3.53 -13.78
C GLU A 103 4.12 4.37 -13.78
N LYS A 104 5.20 3.80 -14.32
CA LYS A 104 6.52 4.46 -14.34
C LYS A 104 6.48 5.85 -14.97
N ARG A 105 5.63 6.05 -15.99
CA ARG A 105 5.48 7.34 -16.70
C ARG A 105 4.90 8.44 -15.81
N PHE A 106 4.10 8.08 -14.81
CA PHE A 106 3.47 9.04 -13.90
C PHE A 106 4.20 9.15 -12.55
N GLY A 107 4.89 8.09 -12.13
CA GLY A 107 5.66 8.07 -10.89
C GLY A 107 4.81 8.08 -9.62
N PHE A 108 3.52 7.77 -9.70
CA PHE A 108 2.64 7.69 -8.54
C PHE A 108 1.65 6.54 -8.65
N GLU A 109 1.03 6.22 -7.52
CA GLU A 109 -0.19 5.40 -7.42
C GLU A 109 -1.21 6.14 -6.56
N LEU A 110 -2.50 5.93 -6.81
CA LEU A 110 -3.61 6.55 -6.09
C LEU A 110 -4.57 5.49 -5.57
N PHE A 111 -4.85 5.57 -4.27
CA PHE A 111 -5.79 4.71 -3.58
C PHE A 111 -6.97 5.51 -3.03
N GLU A 112 -8.16 4.88 -2.99
CA GLU A 112 -9.16 5.22 -2.00
C GLU A 112 -9.04 4.24 -0.85
N LEU A 113 -8.84 4.76 0.35
CA LEU A 113 -8.69 4.00 1.58
C LEU A 113 -9.87 4.28 2.49
N THR A 114 -10.37 3.22 3.15
CA THR A 114 -11.42 3.33 4.16
C THR A 114 -10.89 2.80 5.48
N LEU A 115 -10.90 3.62 6.52
CA LEU A 115 -10.58 3.23 7.88
C LEU A 115 -11.90 2.94 8.63
N LEU A 116 -12.09 1.71 9.07
CA LEU A 116 -13.20 1.36 9.93
C LEU A 116 -13.02 1.93 11.34
N PRO A 117 -14.11 2.12 12.12
CA PRO A 117 -14.03 2.57 13.49
C PRO A 117 -13.06 1.75 14.35
N GLY A 118 -12.21 2.44 15.13
CA GLY A 118 -11.22 1.81 16.01
C GLY A 118 -9.94 1.35 15.30
N TYR A 119 -9.80 1.54 13.98
CA TYR A 119 -8.57 1.20 13.29
C TYR A 119 -7.45 2.18 13.61
N GLN A 120 -6.27 1.64 13.91
CA GLN A 120 -5.03 2.40 14.06
C GLN A 120 -3.88 1.59 13.46
N ARG A 121 -3.03 2.28 12.71
CA ARG A 121 -1.81 1.73 12.16
C ARG A 121 -0.69 2.76 12.13
N GLU A 122 0.50 2.32 12.50
CA GLU A 122 1.74 3.02 12.24
C GLU A 122 2.49 2.29 11.12
N SER A 123 2.99 3.05 10.17
CA SER A 123 3.72 2.55 9.00
C SER A 123 5.21 2.77 9.19
N GLU A 124 5.99 1.78 8.80
CA GLU A 124 7.42 1.95 8.64
C GLU A 124 7.72 2.96 7.52
N PRO A 125 8.86 3.65 7.57
CA PRO A 125 9.27 4.55 6.50
C PRO A 125 9.30 3.86 5.13
N HIS A 126 8.82 4.55 4.10
CA HIS A 126 9.02 4.18 2.71
C HIS A 126 10.45 4.48 2.25
N GLU A 127 10.74 4.23 0.97
CA GLU A 127 12.03 4.60 0.39
C GLU A 127 12.27 6.12 0.44
N PRO A 128 13.55 6.55 0.53
CA PRO A 128 13.89 7.97 0.57
C PRO A 128 13.28 8.76 -0.59
N GLY A 129 12.61 9.87 -0.24
CA GLY A 129 11.98 10.77 -1.19
C GLY A 129 10.55 10.41 -1.59
N VAL A 130 9.99 9.31 -1.10
CA VAL A 130 8.57 9.01 -1.27
C VAL A 130 7.75 10.04 -0.48
N THR A 131 6.70 10.56 -1.12
CA THR A 131 5.75 11.50 -0.49
C THR A 131 4.34 10.96 -0.59
N GLU A 132 3.54 11.22 0.43
CA GLU A 132 2.11 10.93 0.44
C GLU A 132 1.28 12.20 0.47
N HIS A 133 0.15 12.15 -0.26
CA HIS A 133 -0.84 13.21 -0.31
C HIS A 133 -2.17 12.61 0.10
N VAL A 134 -2.67 13.01 1.25
CA VAL A 134 -3.92 12.52 1.84
C VAL A 134 -4.98 13.59 1.68
N ILE A 135 -6.16 13.21 1.17
CA ILE A 135 -7.33 14.10 1.01
C ILE A 135 -8.53 13.38 1.59
N VAL A 136 -9.13 13.94 2.65
CA VAL A 136 -10.29 13.31 3.29
C VAL A 136 -11.55 13.55 2.46
N ILE A 137 -12.19 12.45 2.05
CA ILE A 137 -13.40 12.45 1.23
C ILE A 137 -14.66 12.42 2.10
N SER A 138 -14.63 11.67 3.19
CA SER A 138 -15.72 11.65 4.16
C SER A 138 -15.25 11.18 5.53
N GLY A 139 -15.96 11.62 6.58
CA GLY A 139 -15.65 11.27 7.96
C GLY A 139 -14.55 12.11 8.58
N LEU A 140 -14.02 11.59 9.69
CA LEU A 140 -12.92 12.18 10.44
C LEU A 140 -11.85 11.11 10.64
N MET A 141 -10.60 11.45 10.40
CA MET A 141 -9.46 10.59 10.65
C MET A 141 -8.32 11.38 11.31
N GLU A 142 -7.32 10.66 11.78
CA GLU A 142 -6.08 11.28 12.21
C GLU A 142 -4.90 10.66 11.45
N VAL A 143 -3.93 11.52 11.14
CA VAL A 143 -2.66 11.15 10.53
C VAL A 143 -1.51 11.40 11.53
N LEU A 144 -0.62 10.44 11.66
CA LEU A 144 0.64 10.57 12.40
C LEU A 144 1.70 11.13 11.47
N VAL A 145 2.17 12.33 11.74
CA VAL A 145 3.25 12.99 10.99
C VAL A 145 4.17 13.69 11.97
N GLU A 146 5.47 13.52 11.81
CA GLU A 146 6.49 14.12 12.69
C GLU A 146 6.31 13.77 14.18
N GLY A 147 5.79 12.56 14.45
CA GLY A 147 5.56 12.07 15.81
C GLY A 147 4.27 12.56 16.48
N GLU A 148 3.45 13.34 15.76
CA GLU A 148 2.19 13.89 16.29
C GLU A 148 0.98 13.40 15.49
N TRP A 149 -0.10 13.01 16.19
CA TRP A 149 -1.40 12.74 15.58
C TRP A 149 -2.15 14.04 15.32
N ARG A 150 -2.56 14.26 14.08
CA ARG A 150 -3.33 15.43 13.64
C ARG A 150 -4.64 15.01 13.01
N SER A 151 -5.73 15.59 13.49
CA SER A 151 -7.07 15.33 12.97
C SER A 151 -7.27 16.00 11.61
N LEU A 152 -7.93 15.29 10.72
CA LEU A 152 -8.38 15.77 9.41
C LEU A 152 -9.85 15.44 9.25
N VAL A 153 -10.64 16.40 8.79
CA VAL A 153 -12.05 16.25 8.47
C VAL A 153 -12.27 16.31 6.94
N GLN A 154 -13.48 15.98 6.52
CA GLN A 154 -13.86 16.04 5.09
C GLN A 154 -13.44 17.36 4.43
N GLY A 155 -12.77 17.27 3.29
CA GLY A 155 -12.29 18.40 2.49
C GLY A 155 -10.89 18.88 2.90
N GLU A 156 -10.34 18.42 4.01
CA GLU A 156 -8.97 18.73 4.42
C GLU A 156 -7.96 17.79 3.78
N ALA A 157 -6.75 18.30 3.61
CA ALA A 157 -5.65 17.57 2.99
C ALA A 157 -4.33 17.84 3.67
N VAL A 158 -3.42 16.85 3.62
CA VAL A 158 -2.05 16.98 4.07
C VAL A 158 -1.11 16.30 3.08
N ARG A 159 0.09 16.87 2.93
CA ARG A 159 1.20 16.24 2.21
C ARG A 159 2.40 16.13 3.15
N PHE A 160 3.06 14.99 3.16
CA PHE A 160 4.24 14.76 4.00
C PHE A 160 5.26 13.84 3.33
N ALA A 161 6.50 13.89 3.82
CA ALA A 161 7.54 12.96 3.45
C ALA A 161 7.27 11.61 4.14
N ALA A 162 6.97 10.59 3.34
CA ALA A 162 6.62 9.26 3.83
C ALA A 162 7.85 8.35 4.05
N ASP A 163 9.06 8.87 3.82
CA ASP A 163 10.32 8.23 4.20
C ASP A 163 10.67 8.37 5.69
N ARG A 164 9.66 8.74 6.50
CA ARG A 164 9.68 8.82 7.97
C ARG A 164 8.50 8.03 8.55
N PRO A 165 8.56 7.65 9.85
CA PRO A 165 7.42 7.02 10.51
C PRO A 165 6.17 7.88 10.38
N HIS A 166 5.08 7.28 9.94
CA HIS A 166 3.79 7.91 9.75
C HIS A 166 2.66 6.91 10.06
N GLY A 167 1.41 7.35 10.08
CA GLY A 167 0.33 6.43 10.41
C GLY A 167 -1.05 7.02 10.18
N TYR A 168 -2.05 6.16 10.29
CA TYR A 168 -3.45 6.50 10.10
C TYR A 168 -4.29 5.86 11.19
N ARG A 169 -5.27 6.60 11.72
CA ARG A 169 -6.25 6.03 12.65
C ARG A 169 -7.62 6.68 12.50
N ASN A 170 -8.62 5.92 12.88
CA ASN A 170 -9.99 6.39 13.01
C ASN A 170 -10.49 6.05 14.42
N LEU A 171 -10.56 7.04 15.29
CA LEU A 171 -11.11 6.93 16.65
C LEU A 171 -12.61 7.26 16.71
N GLY A 172 -13.21 7.59 15.56
CA GLY A 172 -14.63 7.89 15.44
C GLY A 172 -15.51 6.64 15.43
N ILE A 173 -16.83 6.86 15.32
CA ILE A 173 -17.85 5.81 15.32
C ILE A 173 -18.33 5.44 13.88
N ALA A 174 -17.89 6.20 12.88
CA ALA A 174 -18.23 5.97 11.48
C ALA A 174 -16.95 5.75 10.67
N PRO A 175 -17.01 5.05 9.51
CA PRO A 175 -15.87 4.92 8.61
C PRO A 175 -15.35 6.28 8.14
N ALA A 176 -14.03 6.39 7.98
CA ALA A 176 -13.39 7.53 7.34
C ALA A 176 -12.83 7.11 5.98
N ILE A 177 -13.13 7.87 4.92
CA ILE A 177 -12.69 7.61 3.56
C ILE A 177 -11.76 8.73 3.11
N PHE A 178 -10.62 8.37 2.55
CA PHE A 178 -9.67 9.33 2.02
C PHE A 178 -8.97 8.82 0.76
N HIS A 179 -8.54 9.74 -0.07
CA HIS A 179 -7.63 9.45 -1.16
C HIS A 179 -6.18 9.57 -0.65
N ASN A 180 -5.37 8.60 -1.01
CA ASN A 180 -3.93 8.62 -0.75
C ASN A 180 -3.17 8.47 -2.06
N LEU A 181 -2.53 9.57 -2.50
CA LEU A 181 -1.62 9.55 -3.64
C LEU A 181 -0.20 9.39 -3.10
N ILE A 182 0.44 8.32 -3.51
CA ILE A 182 1.83 7.99 -3.15
C ILE A 182 2.71 8.26 -4.36
N HIS A 183 3.55 9.28 -4.25
CA HIS A 183 4.50 9.67 -5.30
C HIS A 183 5.88 9.08 -5.00
N TYR A 184 6.42 8.39 -5.98
CA TYR A 184 7.76 7.81 -5.96
C TYR A 184 8.71 8.72 -6.75
N PRO A 185 9.84 9.15 -6.18
CA PRO A 185 10.80 9.96 -6.91
C PRO A 185 11.33 9.17 -8.11
N ALA A 186 11.56 9.86 -9.22
CA ALA A 186 12.28 9.25 -10.34
C ALA A 186 13.60 8.69 -9.83
N ALA A 187 13.91 7.43 -10.17
CA ALA A 187 15.21 6.86 -9.81
C ALA A 187 16.31 7.81 -10.29
N ARG A 188 17.10 8.34 -9.35
CA ARG A 188 18.27 9.13 -9.73
C ARG A 188 19.14 8.24 -10.60
N SER A 189 19.30 8.61 -11.87
CA SER A 189 20.30 7.99 -12.71
C SER A 189 21.62 8.07 -11.94
N ARG A 190 22.23 6.93 -11.65
CA ARG A 190 23.59 6.92 -11.10
C ARG A 190 24.47 7.49 -12.23
N GLU A 191 24.92 8.73 -12.03
CA GLU A 191 26.04 9.26 -12.79
C GLU A 191 27.31 8.45 -12.48
#